data_40eed62f85e96c337aa10fc256149d59
#
_entry.id   40eed62f85e96c337aa10fc256149d59
#
_cell.length_a   1.000
_cell.length_b   1.000
_cell.length_c   1.000
_cell.angle_alpha   90.00
_cell.angle_beta   90.00
_cell.angle_gamma   90.00
#
_symmetry.space_group_name_H-M   'P 1'
#
loop_
_entity.id
_entity.type
_entity.pdbx_description
1 polymer ?
#
loop_
_entity_poly.entity_id
_entity_poly.type
_entity_poly.pdbx_seq_one_letter_code
_entity_poly.pdbx_strand_id
1 'polypeptide(L)'
;IYYLLTRDAPLGRFHRNISDITHLLHTGGPIVYQLISPEGAWREVVLGRDHAVGQVLTFTCPGGWWKSSRLPVGVEVGLISEIVAPGFDYADHQIADEALFARLFPRLRARWAGCVR
;
A
#
# COMPACT_ATOMS: atom_id res chain seq x y z
N ILE A 1 -9.35 -0.86 11.83
CA ILE A 1 -9.80 0.12 10.82
C ILE A 1 -10.14 -0.63 9.55
N TYR A 2 -11.30 -0.37 8.96
CA TYR A 2 -11.63 -0.86 7.63
C TYR A 2 -11.11 0.10 6.56
N TYR A 3 -10.61 -0.46 5.47
CA TYR A 3 -10.18 0.28 4.29
C TYR A 3 -10.78 -0.36 3.05
N LEU A 4 -11.41 0.46 2.21
CA LEU A 4 -12.14 0.00 1.03
C LEU A 4 -11.57 0.65 -0.22
N LEU A 5 -11.21 -0.18 -1.20
CA LEU A 5 -10.98 0.23 -2.58
C LEU A 5 -12.15 -0.21 -3.45
N THR A 6 -12.57 0.64 -4.36
CA THR A 6 -13.61 0.37 -5.33
C THR A 6 -13.13 0.67 -6.74
N ARG A 7 -13.87 0.19 -7.74
CA ARG A 7 -13.57 0.51 -9.14
C ARG A 7 -13.50 2.02 -9.41
N ASP A 8 -14.31 2.81 -8.72
CA ASP A 8 -14.37 4.27 -8.90
C ASP A 8 -13.27 5.01 -8.09
N ALA A 9 -12.71 4.35 -7.09
CA ALA A 9 -11.60 4.85 -6.27
C ALA A 9 -10.57 3.71 -6.06
N PRO A 10 -9.86 3.31 -7.13
CA PRO A 10 -9.04 2.09 -7.10
C PRO A 10 -7.64 2.28 -6.54
N LEU A 11 -7.24 3.51 -6.20
CA LEU A 11 -5.86 3.84 -5.85
C LEU A 11 -5.74 4.41 -4.45
N GLY A 12 -4.92 3.77 -3.61
CA GLY A 12 -4.36 4.36 -2.39
C GLY A 12 -2.94 4.88 -2.69
N ARG A 13 -2.76 6.20 -2.64
CA ARG A 13 -1.47 6.82 -2.95
C ARG A 13 -0.41 6.51 -1.92
N PHE A 14 0.87 6.62 -2.31
CA PHE A 14 1.99 6.38 -1.41
C PHE A 14 1.90 7.25 -0.16
N HIS A 15 1.97 6.59 0.98
CA HIS A 15 2.02 7.19 2.30
C HIS A 15 2.85 6.31 3.23
N ARG A 16 3.26 6.84 4.35
CA ARG A 16 3.94 6.08 5.40
C ARG A 16 3.43 6.47 6.78
N ASN A 17 3.60 5.55 7.71
CA ASN A 17 3.36 5.75 9.14
C ASN A 17 4.58 5.28 9.92
N ILE A 18 4.70 5.72 11.17
CA ILE A 18 5.75 5.28 12.07
C ILE A 18 5.49 3.84 12.56
N SER A 19 4.23 3.52 12.81
CA SER A 19 3.82 2.20 13.29
C SER A 19 3.81 1.14 12.19
N ASP A 20 4.00 -0.11 12.59
CA ASP A 20 3.71 -1.26 11.73
C ASP A 20 2.22 -1.33 11.43
N ILE A 21 1.89 -1.73 10.21
CA ILE A 21 0.49 -1.89 9.80
C ILE A 21 0.30 -3.27 9.21
N THR A 22 -0.53 -4.08 9.86
CA THR A 22 -0.94 -5.39 9.37
C THR A 22 -2.25 -5.28 8.59
N HIS A 23 -2.23 -5.80 7.38
CA HIS A 23 -3.35 -5.78 6.44
C HIS A 23 -3.96 -7.18 6.37
N LEU A 24 -5.30 -7.26 6.45
CA LEU A 24 -6.05 -8.52 6.36
C LEU A 24 -7.15 -8.38 5.32
N LEU A 25 -7.15 -9.26 4.32
CA LEU A 25 -8.18 -9.27 3.28
C LEU A 25 -9.48 -9.88 3.82
N HIS A 26 -10.59 -9.17 3.66
CA HIS A 26 -11.93 -9.66 4.01
C HIS A 26 -12.69 -10.16 2.79
N THR A 27 -12.83 -9.32 1.78
CA THR A 27 -13.60 -9.68 0.58
C THR A 27 -13.09 -8.94 -0.65
N GLY A 28 -13.44 -9.44 -1.83
CA GLY A 28 -12.97 -8.88 -3.09
C GLY A 28 -11.49 -9.16 -3.35
N GLY A 29 -10.83 -8.23 -3.99
CA GLY A 29 -9.43 -8.37 -4.40
C GLY A 29 -9.29 -9.13 -5.71
N PRO A 30 -8.04 -9.40 -6.14
CA PRO A 30 -6.80 -9.09 -5.40
C PRO A 30 -6.53 -7.58 -5.30
N ILE A 31 -5.76 -7.19 -4.29
CA ILE A 31 -5.26 -5.83 -4.11
C ILE A 31 -3.74 -5.87 -4.21
N VAL A 32 -3.18 -5.04 -5.08
CA VAL A 32 -1.72 -4.95 -5.27
C VAL A 32 -1.17 -3.84 -4.39
N TYR A 33 -0.26 -4.21 -3.50
CA TYR A 33 0.51 -3.27 -2.68
C TYR A 33 1.91 -3.11 -3.23
N GLN A 34 2.35 -1.86 -3.31
CA GLN A 34 3.73 -1.49 -3.62
C GLN A 34 4.36 -0.90 -2.37
N LEU A 35 5.52 -1.43 -2.00
CA LEU A 35 6.25 -1.02 -0.79
C LEU A 35 7.62 -0.51 -1.19
N ILE A 36 8.06 0.58 -0.56
CA ILE A 36 9.42 1.10 -0.71
C ILE A 36 10.01 1.27 0.68
N SER A 37 11.14 0.58 0.92
CA SER A 37 11.86 0.72 2.20
C SER A 37 12.46 2.13 2.36
N PRO A 38 12.83 2.53 3.58
CA PRO A 38 13.54 3.79 3.79
C PRO A 38 14.84 3.91 2.96
N GLU A 39 15.48 2.77 2.65
CA GLU A 39 16.70 2.70 1.83
C GLU A 39 16.43 2.65 0.32
N GLY A 40 15.16 2.61 -0.10
CA GLY A 40 14.76 2.61 -1.50
C GLY A 40 14.61 1.22 -2.12
N ALA A 41 14.56 0.15 -1.33
CA ALA A 41 14.25 -1.18 -1.83
C ALA A 41 12.76 -1.30 -2.19
N TRP A 42 12.49 -1.80 -3.40
CA TRP A 42 11.13 -2.03 -3.90
C TRP A 42 10.63 -3.42 -3.56
N ARG A 43 9.38 -3.51 -3.19
CA ARG A 43 8.69 -4.77 -2.96
C ARG A 43 7.23 -4.67 -3.38
N GLU A 44 6.70 -5.75 -3.93
CA GLU A 44 5.28 -5.90 -4.24
C GLU A 44 4.68 -7.03 -3.41
N VAL A 45 3.49 -6.81 -2.87
CA VAL A 45 2.70 -7.81 -2.17
C VAL A 45 1.29 -7.78 -2.74
N VAL A 46 0.73 -8.93 -3.04
CA VAL A 46 -0.65 -9.04 -3.52
C VAL A 46 -1.50 -9.72 -2.47
N LEU A 47 -2.45 -8.98 -1.92
CA LEU A 47 -3.51 -9.53 -1.07
C LEU A 47 -4.56 -10.18 -1.95
N GLY A 48 -4.72 -11.48 -1.81
CA GLY A 48 -5.68 -12.25 -2.59
C GLY A 48 -5.75 -13.70 -2.12
N ARG A 49 -6.61 -14.47 -2.77
CA ARG A 49 -6.88 -15.87 -2.38
C ARG A 49 -6.15 -16.90 -3.21
N ASP A 50 -5.49 -16.49 -4.28
CA ASP A 50 -4.76 -17.40 -5.16
C ASP A 50 -3.33 -17.61 -4.64
N HIS A 51 -3.22 -18.52 -3.68
CA HIS A 51 -1.94 -18.85 -3.06
C HIS A 51 -0.96 -19.51 -4.04
N ALA A 52 -1.46 -20.17 -5.08
CA ALA A 52 -0.62 -20.83 -6.09
C ALA A 52 0.24 -19.83 -6.88
N VAL A 53 -0.21 -18.59 -7.02
CA VAL A 53 0.55 -17.51 -7.68
C VAL A 53 1.16 -16.51 -6.69
N GLY A 54 1.28 -16.90 -5.42
CA GLY A 54 1.97 -16.11 -4.40
C GLY A 54 1.12 -15.03 -3.73
N GLN A 55 -0.19 -15.01 -3.95
CA GLN A 55 -1.08 -14.11 -3.20
C GLN A 55 -1.19 -14.55 -1.74
N VAL A 56 -1.34 -13.57 -0.86
CA VAL A 56 -1.44 -13.79 0.60
C VAL A 56 -2.68 -13.12 1.16
N LEU A 57 -3.24 -13.67 2.24
CA LEU A 57 -4.41 -13.09 2.92
C LEU A 57 -4.05 -11.97 3.88
N THR A 58 -2.81 -11.91 4.31
CA THR A 58 -2.32 -10.94 5.27
C THR A 58 -0.84 -10.63 5.03
N PHE A 59 -0.44 -9.39 5.30
CA PHE A 59 0.97 -9.00 5.40
C PHE A 59 1.12 -7.81 6.34
N THR A 60 2.33 -7.60 6.84
CA THR A 60 2.67 -6.43 7.65
C THR A 60 3.61 -5.53 6.88
N CYS A 61 3.23 -4.25 6.74
CA CYS A 61 4.10 -3.20 6.26
C CYS A 61 4.85 -2.63 7.47
N PRO A 62 6.18 -2.73 7.50
CA PRO A 62 6.95 -2.19 8.62
C PRO A 62 6.81 -0.66 8.73
N GLY A 63 6.89 -0.16 9.95
CA GLY A 63 6.92 1.29 10.19
C GLY A 63 8.06 1.97 9.43
N GLY A 64 7.80 3.18 8.93
CA GLY A 64 8.76 3.93 8.13
C GLY A 64 8.80 3.57 6.64
N TRP A 65 8.20 2.46 6.23
CA TRP A 65 8.08 2.09 4.82
C TRP A 65 6.98 2.89 4.14
N TRP A 66 7.20 3.25 2.88
CA TRP A 66 6.18 3.81 2.02
C TRP A 66 5.35 2.68 1.41
N LYS A 67 4.03 2.86 1.36
CA LYS A 67 3.14 1.92 0.70
C LYS A 67 2.09 2.62 -0.14
N SER A 68 1.74 2.02 -1.26
CA SER A 68 0.55 2.33 -2.05
C SER A 68 -0.25 1.06 -2.30
N SER A 69 -1.51 1.22 -2.66
CA SER A 69 -2.41 0.11 -2.96
C SER A 69 -3.20 0.41 -4.22
N ARG A 70 -3.55 -0.63 -4.98
CA ARG A 70 -4.42 -0.47 -6.14
C ARG A 70 -5.24 -1.72 -6.41
N LEU A 71 -6.43 -1.51 -6.94
CA LEU A 71 -7.20 -2.58 -7.58
C LEU A 71 -6.72 -2.76 -9.02
N PRO A 72 -6.42 -3.98 -9.47
CA PRO A 72 -6.23 -4.27 -10.89
C PRO A 72 -7.48 -3.93 -11.71
N VAL A 73 -7.29 -3.65 -12.99
CA VAL A 73 -8.41 -3.45 -13.93
C VAL A 73 -9.29 -4.70 -13.93
N GLY A 74 -10.61 -4.52 -13.86
CA GLY A 74 -11.60 -5.60 -13.80
C GLY A 74 -11.96 -6.08 -12.40
N VAL A 75 -11.27 -5.62 -11.37
CA VAL A 75 -11.61 -5.89 -9.97
C VAL A 75 -12.55 -4.79 -9.46
N GLU A 76 -13.72 -5.19 -8.95
CA GLU A 76 -14.78 -4.25 -8.54
C GLU A 76 -14.52 -3.65 -7.15
N VAL A 77 -13.99 -4.45 -6.22
CA VAL A 77 -13.88 -4.07 -4.81
C VAL A 77 -12.76 -4.83 -4.11
N GLY A 78 -12.15 -4.20 -3.11
CA GLY A 78 -11.28 -4.86 -2.15
C GLY A 78 -11.49 -4.24 -0.78
N LEU A 79 -11.90 -5.06 0.18
CA LEU A 79 -12.11 -4.66 1.57
C LEU A 79 -11.08 -5.34 2.46
N ILE A 80 -10.37 -4.54 3.23
CA ILE A 80 -9.38 -5.01 4.21
C ILE A 80 -9.65 -4.42 5.58
N SER A 81 -9.06 -5.04 6.61
CA SER A 81 -8.79 -4.40 7.90
C SER A 81 -7.33 -4.02 8.00
N GLU A 82 -7.06 -2.95 8.70
CA GLU A 82 -5.72 -2.55 9.11
C GLU A 82 -5.61 -2.53 10.63
N ILE A 83 -4.57 -3.21 11.14
CA ILE A 83 -4.18 -3.17 12.56
C ILE A 83 -2.90 -2.34 12.62
N VAL A 84 -2.96 -1.23 13.35
CA VAL A 84 -1.85 -0.28 13.48
C VAL A 84 -1.29 -0.40 14.90
N ALA A 85 -0.04 -0.81 15.02
CA ALA A 85 0.61 -1.01 16.30
C ALA A 85 1.96 -0.27 16.35
N PRO A 86 2.21 0.54 17.39
CA PRO A 86 1.41 0.67 18.62
C PRO A 86 0.14 1.48 18.48
N GLY A 87 -0.05 2.29 17.46
CA GLY A 87 -1.25 3.06 17.23
C GLY A 87 -1.14 4.05 16.09
N PHE A 88 -2.29 4.58 15.67
CA PHE A 88 -2.37 5.58 14.60
C PHE A 88 -2.48 6.98 15.20
N ASP A 89 -1.62 7.89 14.71
CA ASP A 89 -1.72 9.32 14.95
C ASP A 89 -1.50 10.03 13.60
N TYR A 90 -2.32 11.02 13.29
CA TYR A 90 -2.15 11.82 12.07
C TYR A 90 -0.79 12.54 12.03
N ALA A 91 -0.20 12.87 13.16
CA ALA A 91 1.15 13.44 13.24
C ALA A 91 2.23 12.50 12.70
N ASP A 92 1.98 11.18 12.75
CA ASP A 92 2.90 10.14 12.28
C ASP A 92 2.66 9.76 10.82
N HIS A 93 1.63 10.32 10.20
CA HIS A 93 1.20 10.00 8.83
C HIS A 93 1.78 11.02 7.84
N GLN A 94 2.41 10.51 6.79
CA GLN A 94 2.94 11.34 5.72
C GLN A 94 2.46 10.81 4.35
N ILE A 95 1.91 11.71 3.54
CA ILE A 95 1.52 11.42 2.15
C ILE A 95 2.65 11.86 1.23
N ALA A 96 3.02 11.00 0.29
CA ALA A 96 4.04 11.31 -0.71
C ALA A 96 3.52 12.28 -1.76
N ASP A 97 4.32 13.29 -2.08
CA ASP A 97 4.15 14.11 -3.27
C ASP A 97 5.26 13.82 -4.30
N GLU A 98 5.06 14.31 -5.51
CA GLU A 98 5.99 14.06 -6.61
C GLU A 98 7.38 14.64 -6.34
N ALA A 99 7.47 15.84 -5.76
CA ALA A 99 8.74 16.49 -5.47
C ALA A 99 9.55 15.69 -4.43
N LEU A 100 8.91 15.19 -3.38
CA LEU A 100 9.54 14.36 -2.37
C LEU A 100 10.08 13.06 -2.97
N PHE A 101 9.25 12.35 -3.75
CA PHE A 101 9.65 11.06 -4.33
C PHE A 101 10.69 11.21 -5.45
N ALA A 102 10.65 12.29 -6.24
CA ALA A 102 11.70 12.58 -7.21
C ALA A 102 13.06 12.78 -6.54
N ARG A 103 13.07 13.34 -5.32
CA ARG A 103 14.29 13.51 -4.52
C ARG A 103 14.74 12.23 -3.83
N LEU A 104 13.80 11.49 -3.21
CA LEU A 104 14.14 10.30 -2.43
C LEU A 104 14.38 9.05 -3.30
N PHE A 105 13.58 8.87 -4.33
CA PHE A 105 13.56 7.63 -5.12
C PHE A 105 13.54 7.88 -6.63
N PRO A 106 14.49 8.65 -7.18
CA PRO A 106 14.48 9.00 -8.61
C PRO A 106 14.58 7.78 -9.52
N ARG A 107 15.28 6.72 -9.09
CA ARG A 107 15.45 5.48 -9.85
C ARG A 107 14.18 4.63 -9.94
N LEU A 108 13.21 4.86 -9.05
CA LEU A 108 11.94 4.14 -9.01
C LEU A 108 10.80 4.92 -9.67
N ARG A 109 11.09 5.99 -10.41
CA ARG A 109 10.05 6.87 -10.98
C ARG A 109 9.03 6.12 -11.81
N ALA A 110 9.44 5.16 -12.63
CA ALA A 110 8.53 4.37 -13.45
C ALA A 110 7.51 3.57 -12.61
N ARG A 111 7.83 3.28 -11.36
CA ARG A 111 6.98 2.52 -10.44
C ARG A 111 6.04 3.40 -9.63
N TRP A 112 6.51 4.57 -9.18
CA TRP A 112 5.70 5.42 -8.31
C TRP A 112 4.95 6.54 -9.05
N ALA A 113 5.30 6.84 -10.30
CA ALA A 113 4.61 7.86 -11.10
C ALA A 113 3.12 7.54 -11.19
N GLY A 114 2.25 8.54 -10.92
CA GLY A 114 0.81 8.37 -10.84
C GLY A 114 0.28 7.82 -9.51
N CYS A 115 1.16 7.39 -8.61
CA CYS A 115 0.79 6.86 -7.29
C CYS A 115 1.15 7.82 -6.14
N VAL A 116 1.55 9.03 -6.44
CA VAL A 116 1.86 10.11 -5.49
C VAL A 116 0.90 11.29 -5.70
N ARG A 117 0.86 12.14 -4.71
CA ARG A 117 0.04 13.37 -4.77
C ARG A 117 0.57 14.36 -5.78
#